data_e967fe474ae2f1483a43ac3aa394def1
#
_entry.id   e967fe474ae2f1483a43ac3aa394def1
#
_cell.length_a   1.000
_cell.length_b   1.000
_cell.length_c   1.000
_cell.angle_alpha   90.00
_cell.angle_beta   90.00
_cell.angle_gamma   90.00
#
_symmetry.space_group_name_H-M   'P 1'
#
loop_
_entity.id
_entity.type
_entity.pdbx_description
1 polymer ?
#
loop_
_entity_poly.entity_id
_entity_poly.type
_entity_poly.pdbx_seq_one_letter_code
_entity_poly.pdbx_strand_id
1 'polypeptide(L)'
;MTGMNTVPLSDNPARFPGEAASFPLTGPTGKLETLTDLADRPGARAGTVVICHPNPVQGGTMHNKVVTVLERSLRESGLDTVRFNFRGTGESGGSYDDGRGESDDLAAVVAWVRQVRPDDALWLAGFSFGSYVTIRNATKLGARALVSIAPPVGRWSMDGDTLPDCPWLVVMGEEDEVVDPQAVFDWIGGIRPRPELVRMPETGHFFHRRLMDLRGAVKHAIRPWLPPARETEAGG
;
A
#
# COMPACT_ATOMS: atom_id res chain seq x y z
N MET A 1 -17.79 -20.49 25.33
CA MET A 1 -16.64 -19.66 25.71
C MET A 1 -15.43 -20.20 24.97
N THR A 2 -15.20 -19.71 23.75
CA THR A 2 -14.06 -20.11 22.91
C THR A 2 -13.01 -19.03 23.08
N GLY A 3 -11.92 -19.38 23.79
CA GLY A 3 -10.82 -18.48 24.05
C GLY A 3 -10.17 -18.05 22.73
N MET A 4 -10.15 -16.76 22.47
CA MET A 4 -9.26 -16.16 21.47
C MET A 4 -7.83 -16.44 21.91
N ASN A 5 -7.16 -17.31 21.19
CA ASN A 5 -5.72 -17.52 21.32
C ASN A 5 -5.04 -16.27 20.74
N THR A 6 -4.79 -15.27 21.58
CA THR A 6 -3.92 -14.14 21.23
C THR A 6 -2.50 -14.67 21.15
N VAL A 7 -2.00 -14.89 19.94
CA VAL A 7 -0.56 -15.09 19.69
C VAL A 7 0.16 -13.88 20.30
N PRO A 8 1.16 -14.08 21.16
CA PRO A 8 1.85 -12.94 21.78
C PRO A 8 2.52 -12.08 20.70
N LEU A 9 2.33 -10.76 20.78
CA LEU A 9 3.01 -9.75 19.95
C LEU A 9 4.54 -9.68 20.19
N SER A 10 5.13 -10.65 20.87
CA SER A 10 6.49 -10.60 21.40
C SER A 10 7.61 -10.76 20.37
N ASP A 11 7.31 -11.17 19.13
CA ASP A 11 8.34 -11.47 18.12
C ASP A 11 8.50 -10.39 17.03
N ASN A 12 7.65 -9.36 17.03
CA ASN A 12 7.76 -8.26 16.08
C ASN A 12 8.89 -7.30 16.50
N PRO A 13 9.63 -6.70 15.54
CA PRO A 13 10.62 -5.67 15.86
C PRO A 13 10.02 -4.57 16.72
N ALA A 14 10.64 -4.28 17.87
CA ALA A 14 10.18 -3.25 18.81
C ALA A 14 10.42 -1.81 18.29
N ARG A 15 11.20 -1.66 17.22
CA ARG A 15 11.51 -0.39 16.55
C ARG A 15 11.48 -0.58 15.04
N PHE A 16 11.20 0.50 14.33
CA PHE A 16 11.38 0.50 12.88
C PHE A 16 12.86 0.33 12.55
N PRO A 17 13.25 -0.60 11.66
CA PRO A 17 14.65 -0.82 11.31
C PRO A 17 15.36 0.47 10.86
N GLY A 18 16.60 0.64 11.26
CA GLY A 18 17.42 1.80 10.89
C GLY A 18 18.04 1.72 9.50
N GLU A 19 17.88 0.59 8.81
CA GLU A 19 18.29 0.33 7.44
C GLU A 19 17.26 -0.56 6.74
N ALA A 20 17.42 -0.80 5.43
CA ALA A 20 16.56 -1.74 4.71
C ALA A 20 16.63 -3.13 5.35
N ALA A 21 15.49 -3.70 5.69
CA ALA A 21 15.43 -4.96 6.43
C ALA A 21 14.30 -5.87 5.96
N SER A 22 14.56 -7.19 6.02
CA SER A 22 13.57 -8.23 5.81
C SER A 22 13.36 -9.00 7.11
N PHE A 23 12.12 -9.18 7.53
CA PHE A 23 11.77 -9.89 8.76
C PHE A 23 10.33 -10.40 8.71
N PRO A 24 9.99 -11.45 9.49
CA PRO A 24 8.61 -11.85 9.67
C PRO A 24 7.90 -10.93 10.67
N LEU A 25 6.67 -10.49 10.33
CA LEU A 25 5.73 -9.95 11.30
C LEU A 25 4.72 -11.02 11.70
N THR A 26 4.26 -10.99 12.94
CA THR A 26 3.15 -11.82 13.40
C THR A 26 1.86 -11.29 12.79
N GLY A 27 1.24 -12.09 11.93
CA GLY A 27 -0.05 -11.82 11.30
C GLY A 27 -1.18 -12.68 11.87
N PRO A 28 -2.40 -12.50 11.38
CA PRO A 28 -3.59 -13.22 11.88
C PRO A 28 -3.54 -14.75 11.67
N THR A 29 -2.83 -15.20 10.65
CA THR A 29 -2.75 -16.62 10.25
C THR A 29 -1.33 -17.17 10.26
N GLY A 30 -0.44 -16.55 11.01
CA GLY A 30 0.98 -16.88 11.09
C GLY A 30 1.87 -15.70 10.75
N LYS A 31 3.11 -15.98 10.34
CA LYS A 31 4.04 -14.92 9.93
C LYS A 31 3.60 -14.25 8.63
N LEU A 32 3.89 -12.95 8.52
CA LEU A 32 3.83 -12.18 7.29
C LEU A 32 5.26 -11.79 6.90
N GLU A 33 5.69 -12.22 5.72
CA GLU A 33 6.99 -11.84 5.16
C GLU A 33 6.98 -10.35 4.85
N THR A 34 7.88 -9.57 5.46
CA THR A 34 7.85 -8.11 5.44
C THR A 34 9.20 -7.52 5.07
N LEU A 35 9.17 -6.44 4.29
CA LEU A 35 10.33 -5.63 3.91
C LEU A 35 10.10 -4.18 4.32
N THR A 36 11.12 -3.55 4.89
CA THR A 36 11.15 -2.10 5.13
C THR A 36 12.30 -1.45 4.39
N ASP A 37 12.04 -0.26 3.83
CA ASP A 37 13.06 0.59 3.26
C ASP A 37 12.90 2.02 3.82
N LEU A 38 14.04 2.68 4.07
CA LEU A 38 14.06 4.05 4.59
C LEU A 38 14.16 5.07 3.47
N ALA A 39 13.49 6.18 3.64
CA ALA A 39 13.72 7.37 2.82
C ALA A 39 15.16 7.87 2.95
N ASP A 40 15.69 8.43 1.87
CA ASP A 40 17.03 9.02 1.87
C ASP A 40 17.10 10.21 2.84
N ARG A 41 18.17 10.29 3.61
CA ARG A 41 18.42 11.38 4.56
C ARG A 41 19.59 12.27 4.05
N PRO A 42 19.46 13.62 4.08
CA PRO A 42 18.35 14.43 4.55
C PRO A 42 17.18 14.43 3.54
N GLY A 43 15.96 14.49 3.99
CA GLY A 43 14.77 14.52 3.11
C GLY A 43 13.65 13.60 3.58
N ALA A 44 13.93 12.78 4.60
CA ALA A 44 12.92 11.96 5.24
C ALA A 44 11.82 12.82 5.87
N ARG A 45 10.58 12.34 5.73
CA ARG A 45 9.37 12.99 6.21
C ARG A 45 8.72 12.17 7.32
N ALA A 46 7.89 12.80 8.12
CA ALA A 46 7.15 12.14 9.19
C ALA A 46 5.96 11.34 8.60
N GLY A 47 6.28 10.30 7.83
CA GLY A 47 5.29 9.46 7.18
C GLY A 47 5.84 8.09 6.79
N THR A 48 5.00 7.08 6.99
CA THR A 48 5.27 5.69 6.60
C THR A 48 4.14 5.19 5.70
N VAL A 49 4.50 4.54 4.59
CA VAL A 49 3.54 3.95 3.67
C VAL A 49 3.59 2.42 3.70
N VAL A 50 2.41 1.80 3.84
CA VAL A 50 2.25 0.34 3.68
C VAL A 50 1.73 0.04 2.29
N ILE A 51 2.42 -0.85 1.56
CA ILE A 51 2.18 -1.12 0.14
C ILE A 51 1.72 -2.57 -0.05
N CYS A 52 0.57 -2.74 -0.68
CA CYS A 52 -0.06 -4.02 -0.97
C CYS A 52 0.17 -4.46 -2.41
N HIS A 53 0.54 -5.73 -2.59
CA HIS A 53 0.86 -6.32 -3.88
C HIS A 53 -0.38 -6.83 -4.66
N PRO A 54 -0.27 -7.11 -5.97
CA PRO A 54 -1.38 -7.61 -6.77
C PRO A 54 -1.78 -9.04 -6.39
N ASN A 55 -2.79 -9.59 -7.07
CA ASN A 55 -3.47 -10.82 -6.72
C ASN A 55 -2.51 -12.00 -6.47
N PRO A 56 -2.50 -12.56 -5.24
CA PRO A 56 -1.67 -13.71 -4.86
C PRO A 56 -1.83 -14.93 -5.78
N VAL A 57 -3.07 -15.28 -6.11
CA VAL A 57 -3.36 -16.46 -6.93
C VAL A 57 -2.96 -16.32 -8.41
N GLN A 58 -2.58 -15.12 -8.81
CA GLN A 58 -2.02 -14.83 -10.14
C GLN A 58 -0.50 -14.53 -10.08
N GLY A 59 0.17 -15.00 -9.04
CA GLY A 59 1.61 -14.84 -8.87
C GLY A 59 2.03 -13.45 -8.36
N GLY A 60 1.09 -12.67 -7.79
CA GLY A 60 1.40 -11.39 -7.15
C GLY A 60 2.25 -11.59 -5.90
N THR A 61 3.27 -10.75 -5.75
CA THR A 61 4.15 -10.69 -4.58
C THR A 61 4.60 -9.26 -4.32
N MET A 62 5.14 -8.99 -3.14
CA MET A 62 5.75 -7.69 -2.79
C MET A 62 6.95 -7.31 -3.66
N HIS A 63 7.47 -8.25 -4.46
CA HIS A 63 8.55 -8.04 -5.43
C HIS A 63 8.07 -7.72 -6.85
N ASN A 64 6.75 -7.64 -7.08
CA ASN A 64 6.20 -7.24 -8.37
C ASN A 64 6.80 -5.92 -8.84
N LYS A 65 7.12 -5.78 -10.14
CA LYS A 65 7.82 -4.61 -10.69
C LYS A 65 7.05 -3.29 -10.48
N VAL A 66 5.71 -3.32 -10.57
CA VAL A 66 4.89 -2.13 -10.29
C VAL A 66 4.97 -1.77 -8.80
N VAL A 67 4.91 -2.76 -7.91
CA VAL A 67 5.03 -2.56 -6.46
C VAL A 67 6.40 -1.97 -6.09
N THR A 68 7.48 -2.49 -6.68
CA THR A 68 8.84 -1.98 -6.40
C THR A 68 9.06 -0.57 -6.95
N VAL A 69 8.46 -0.23 -8.09
CA VAL A 69 8.52 1.14 -8.63
C VAL A 69 7.66 2.09 -7.78
N LEU A 70 6.49 1.65 -7.33
CA LEU A 70 5.63 2.43 -6.43
C LEU A 70 6.35 2.69 -5.10
N GLU A 71 6.95 1.66 -4.49
CA GLU A 71 7.79 1.80 -3.30
C GLU A 71 8.88 2.86 -3.52
N ARG A 72 9.66 2.70 -4.58
CA ARG A 72 10.74 3.64 -4.89
C ARG A 72 10.25 5.07 -5.08
N SER A 73 9.09 5.25 -5.72
CA SER A 73 8.49 6.58 -5.92
C SER A 73 8.17 7.27 -4.59
N LEU A 74 7.60 6.51 -3.65
CA LEU A 74 7.20 6.98 -2.32
C LEU A 74 8.42 7.23 -1.43
N ARG A 75 9.40 6.32 -1.44
CA ARG A 75 10.66 6.44 -0.69
C ARG A 75 11.48 7.65 -1.13
N GLU A 76 11.63 7.86 -2.44
CA GLU A 76 12.31 9.05 -2.99
C GLU A 76 11.54 10.36 -2.74
N SER A 77 10.26 10.26 -2.40
CA SER A 77 9.45 11.40 -1.96
C SER A 77 9.58 11.69 -0.45
N GLY A 78 10.39 10.90 0.25
CA GLY A 78 10.73 11.09 1.65
C GLY A 78 9.94 10.21 2.64
N LEU A 79 9.14 9.25 2.18
CA LEU A 79 8.37 8.35 3.04
C LEU A 79 9.16 7.06 3.33
N ASP A 80 9.19 6.64 4.61
CA ASP A 80 9.63 5.28 4.93
C ASP A 80 8.58 4.28 4.39
N THR A 81 8.99 3.10 3.92
CA THR A 81 8.11 2.16 3.24
C THR A 81 8.09 0.79 3.90
N VAL A 82 6.92 0.16 3.87
CA VAL A 82 6.71 -1.22 4.31
C VAL A 82 5.99 -1.97 3.19
N ARG A 83 6.61 -3.02 2.67
CA ARG A 83 6.01 -4.00 1.76
C ARG A 83 5.89 -5.33 2.48
N PHE A 84 4.88 -6.10 2.18
CA PHE A 84 4.72 -7.42 2.76
C PHE A 84 4.03 -8.36 1.77
N ASN A 85 4.21 -9.65 1.95
CA ASN A 85 3.45 -10.67 1.24
C ASN A 85 2.17 -10.99 2.01
N PHE A 86 1.02 -10.92 1.34
CA PHE A 86 -0.25 -11.39 1.89
C PHE A 86 -0.18 -12.87 2.26
N ARG A 87 -1.11 -13.31 3.09
CA ARG A 87 -1.30 -14.71 3.46
C ARG A 87 -1.22 -15.66 2.25
N GLY A 88 -0.54 -16.80 2.43
CA GLY A 88 -0.36 -17.79 1.38
C GLY A 88 0.58 -17.39 0.26
N THR A 89 1.33 -16.29 0.38
CA THR A 89 2.29 -15.80 -0.60
C THR A 89 3.70 -15.83 -0.04
N GLY A 90 4.67 -16.35 -0.81
CA GLY A 90 6.06 -16.45 -0.37
C GLY A 90 6.16 -17.22 0.94
N GLU A 91 6.84 -16.63 1.93
CA GLU A 91 7.00 -17.20 3.26
C GLU A 91 5.85 -16.85 4.24
N SER A 92 4.83 -16.11 3.79
CA SER A 92 3.68 -15.75 4.62
C SER A 92 2.76 -16.95 4.86
N GLY A 93 2.31 -17.11 6.12
CA GLY A 93 1.40 -18.18 6.53
C GLY A 93 -0.03 -18.00 6.00
N GLY A 94 -0.86 -19.01 6.19
CA GLY A 94 -2.28 -18.98 5.79
C GLY A 94 -2.52 -19.26 4.31
N SER A 95 -3.69 -18.85 3.82
CA SER A 95 -4.11 -19.02 2.44
C SER A 95 -4.96 -17.83 1.99
N TYR A 96 -4.99 -17.58 0.69
CA TYR A 96 -5.80 -16.53 0.06
C TYR A 96 -7.27 -16.59 0.50
N ASP A 97 -7.86 -15.43 0.82
CA ASP A 97 -9.23 -15.30 1.34
C ASP A 97 -10.03 -14.16 0.68
N ASP A 98 -9.80 -13.96 -0.61
CA ASP A 98 -10.58 -13.06 -1.47
C ASP A 98 -10.73 -11.61 -0.93
N GLY A 99 -9.66 -11.11 -0.30
CA GLY A 99 -9.56 -9.75 0.23
C GLY A 99 -10.04 -9.57 1.66
N ARG A 100 -10.75 -10.54 2.25
CA ARG A 100 -11.18 -10.49 3.65
C ARG A 100 -9.99 -10.67 4.58
N GLY A 101 -9.34 -11.80 4.46
CA GLY A 101 -8.17 -12.09 5.25
C GLY A 101 -6.97 -11.19 4.93
N GLU A 102 -6.79 -10.81 3.67
CA GLU A 102 -5.77 -9.86 3.26
C GLU A 102 -5.98 -8.47 3.88
N SER A 103 -7.23 -8.10 4.16
CA SER A 103 -7.56 -6.90 4.96
C SER A 103 -7.10 -7.00 6.41
N ASP A 104 -7.20 -8.20 7.01
CA ASP A 104 -6.71 -8.44 8.37
C ASP A 104 -5.17 -8.45 8.40
N ASP A 105 -4.52 -8.98 7.35
CA ASP A 105 -3.06 -8.92 7.21
C ASP A 105 -2.57 -7.47 7.14
N LEU A 106 -3.20 -6.64 6.29
CA LEU A 106 -2.92 -5.20 6.21
C LEU A 106 -3.10 -4.52 7.56
N ALA A 107 -4.18 -4.83 8.29
CA ALA A 107 -4.45 -4.26 9.60
C ALA A 107 -3.36 -4.63 10.62
N ALA A 108 -2.84 -5.86 10.58
CA ALA A 108 -1.75 -6.30 11.45
C ALA A 108 -0.44 -5.54 11.15
N VAL A 109 -0.09 -5.36 9.88
CA VAL A 109 1.09 -4.58 9.48
C VAL A 109 0.94 -3.11 9.90
N VAL A 110 -0.22 -2.51 9.70
CA VAL A 110 -0.51 -1.13 10.11
C VAL A 110 -0.45 -0.98 11.64
N ALA A 111 -0.95 -1.96 12.39
CA ALA A 111 -0.86 -1.94 13.85
C ALA A 111 0.60 -1.92 14.33
N TRP A 112 1.46 -2.73 13.72
CA TRP A 112 2.90 -2.69 14.00
C TRP A 112 3.52 -1.32 13.62
N VAL A 113 3.23 -0.80 12.42
CA VAL A 113 3.74 0.53 12.01
C VAL A 113 3.37 1.59 13.03
N ARG A 114 2.13 1.63 13.50
CA ARG A 114 1.68 2.59 14.53
C ARG A 114 2.39 2.44 15.86
N GLN A 115 2.76 1.22 16.24
CA GLN A 115 3.50 0.97 17.46
C GLN A 115 4.93 1.51 17.37
N VAL A 116 5.60 1.35 16.21
CA VAL A 116 7.03 1.69 16.04
C VAL A 116 7.24 3.08 15.41
N ARG A 117 6.19 3.69 14.86
CA ARG A 117 6.14 5.02 14.23
C ARG A 117 4.85 5.76 14.60
N PRO A 118 4.58 6.01 15.90
CA PRO A 118 3.30 6.55 16.36
C PRO A 118 2.99 7.95 15.79
N ASP A 119 4.02 8.74 15.51
CA ASP A 119 3.90 10.13 15.05
C ASP A 119 3.89 10.27 13.52
N ASP A 120 4.10 9.17 12.79
CA ASP A 120 4.10 9.21 11.33
C ASP A 120 2.69 9.28 10.75
N ALA A 121 2.53 10.10 9.72
CA ALA A 121 1.36 10.03 8.85
C ALA A 121 1.33 8.67 8.15
N LEU A 122 0.30 7.87 8.44
CA LEU A 122 0.09 6.59 7.77
C LEU A 122 -0.39 6.83 6.34
N TRP A 123 0.31 6.28 5.35
CA TRP A 123 -0.13 6.20 3.98
C TRP A 123 -0.39 4.75 3.59
N LEU A 124 -1.36 4.55 2.71
CA LEU A 124 -1.58 3.25 2.09
C LEU A 124 -1.34 3.34 0.59
N ALA A 125 -0.81 2.29 0.01
CA ALA A 125 -0.65 2.19 -1.43
C ALA A 125 -0.89 0.74 -1.89
N GLY A 126 -1.34 0.57 -3.14
CA GLY A 126 -1.58 -0.75 -3.67
C GLY A 126 -1.58 -0.81 -5.19
N PHE A 127 -1.33 -1.99 -5.72
CA PHE A 127 -1.46 -2.30 -7.14
C PHE A 127 -2.51 -3.37 -7.37
N SER A 128 -3.43 -3.14 -8.30
CA SER A 128 -4.47 -4.09 -8.69
C SER A 128 -5.25 -4.61 -7.47
N PHE A 129 -5.26 -5.90 -7.18
CA PHE A 129 -5.86 -6.45 -5.96
C PHE A 129 -5.38 -5.75 -4.68
N GLY A 130 -4.11 -5.38 -4.59
CA GLY A 130 -3.61 -4.58 -3.47
C GLY A 130 -4.29 -3.22 -3.36
N SER A 131 -4.68 -2.59 -4.48
CA SER A 131 -5.50 -1.37 -4.46
C SER A 131 -6.89 -1.63 -3.88
N TYR A 132 -7.53 -2.74 -4.24
CA TYR A 132 -8.82 -3.12 -3.68
C TYR A 132 -8.74 -3.26 -2.15
N VAL A 133 -7.74 -3.99 -1.65
CA VAL A 133 -7.55 -4.17 -0.20
C VAL A 133 -7.30 -2.83 0.50
N THR A 134 -6.47 -1.95 -0.07
CA THR A 134 -6.15 -0.66 0.55
C THR A 134 -7.32 0.33 0.50
N ILE A 135 -8.11 0.37 -0.58
CA ILE A 135 -9.30 1.22 -0.72
C ILE A 135 -10.32 0.90 0.39
N ARG A 136 -10.66 -0.38 0.58
CA ARG A 136 -11.64 -0.84 1.59
C ARG A 136 -11.25 -0.52 3.02
N ASN A 137 -9.96 -0.40 3.28
CA ASN A 137 -9.43 -0.26 4.64
C ASN A 137 -8.90 1.15 4.95
N ALA A 138 -8.81 2.04 3.96
CA ALA A 138 -8.16 3.35 4.13
C ALA A 138 -8.79 4.17 5.27
N THR A 139 -10.10 4.38 5.27
CA THR A 139 -10.82 5.13 6.30
C THR A 139 -10.76 4.41 7.65
N LYS A 140 -11.03 3.10 7.69
CA LYS A 140 -10.97 2.29 8.92
C LYS A 140 -9.59 2.31 9.57
N LEU A 141 -8.54 2.28 8.75
CA LEU A 141 -7.16 2.35 9.22
C LEU A 141 -6.64 3.79 9.33
N GLY A 142 -7.45 4.81 9.16
CA GLY A 142 -7.08 6.22 9.33
C GLY A 142 -5.90 6.63 8.45
N ALA A 143 -5.91 6.21 7.18
CA ALA A 143 -4.91 6.61 6.21
C ALA A 143 -4.98 8.12 5.96
N ARG A 144 -3.83 8.79 5.93
CA ARG A 144 -3.72 10.22 5.63
C ARG A 144 -3.59 10.51 4.14
N ALA A 145 -3.26 9.51 3.36
CA ALA A 145 -3.31 9.52 1.90
C ALA A 145 -3.34 8.09 1.35
N LEU A 146 -3.88 7.94 0.14
CA LEU A 146 -3.99 6.67 -0.55
C LEU A 146 -3.47 6.79 -2.00
N VAL A 147 -2.72 5.78 -2.44
CA VAL A 147 -2.26 5.64 -3.83
C VAL A 147 -2.73 4.30 -4.40
N SER A 148 -3.57 4.34 -5.41
CA SER A 148 -4.14 3.16 -6.06
C SER A 148 -3.68 3.06 -7.51
N ILE A 149 -2.92 2.02 -7.83
CA ILE A 149 -2.46 1.74 -9.19
C ILE A 149 -3.34 0.65 -9.79
N ALA A 150 -3.98 0.95 -10.92
CA ALA A 150 -4.89 0.05 -11.66
C ALA A 150 -5.90 -0.66 -10.74
N PRO A 151 -6.77 0.09 -10.00
CA PRO A 151 -7.75 -0.51 -9.10
C PRO A 151 -8.71 -1.41 -9.87
N PRO A 152 -9.00 -2.64 -9.38
CA PRO A 152 -9.69 -3.66 -10.15
C PRO A 152 -11.22 -3.52 -10.12
N VAL A 153 -11.74 -2.37 -10.52
CA VAL A 153 -13.17 -2.07 -10.60
C VAL A 153 -13.89 -3.12 -11.46
N GLY A 154 -15.02 -3.63 -10.98
CA GLY A 154 -15.80 -4.67 -11.64
C GLY A 154 -15.30 -6.10 -11.43
N ARG A 155 -14.12 -6.31 -10.82
CA ARG A 155 -13.62 -7.66 -10.49
C ARG A 155 -13.90 -8.05 -9.03
N TRP A 156 -13.78 -7.10 -8.12
CA TRP A 156 -14.21 -7.23 -6.73
C TRP A 156 -15.21 -6.12 -6.45
N SER A 157 -16.28 -6.47 -5.74
CA SER A 157 -17.27 -5.46 -5.37
C SER A 157 -16.69 -4.54 -4.31
N MET A 158 -16.84 -3.24 -4.55
CA MET A 158 -16.60 -2.18 -3.58
C MET A 158 -17.93 -1.63 -3.02
N ASP A 159 -19.04 -2.28 -3.33
CA ASP A 159 -20.37 -1.87 -2.88
C ASP A 159 -20.49 -2.03 -1.37
N GLY A 160 -20.97 -0.99 -0.71
CA GLY A 160 -21.10 -0.95 0.75
C GLY A 160 -19.84 -0.68 1.52
N ASP A 161 -18.67 -0.61 0.87
CA ASP A 161 -17.44 -0.19 1.51
C ASP A 161 -17.43 1.33 1.78
N THR A 162 -16.84 1.73 2.88
CA THR A 162 -16.58 3.15 3.16
C THR A 162 -15.43 3.61 2.27
N LEU A 163 -15.73 4.49 1.32
CA LEU A 163 -14.70 5.05 0.44
C LEU A 163 -13.71 5.92 1.23
N PRO A 164 -12.46 6.04 0.74
CA PRO A 164 -11.44 6.90 1.37
C PRO A 164 -11.90 8.35 1.48
N ASP A 165 -11.70 8.94 2.65
CA ASP A 165 -11.97 10.34 2.97
C ASP A 165 -10.71 11.22 2.99
N CYS A 166 -9.56 10.63 2.66
CA CYS A 166 -8.25 11.26 2.56
C CYS A 166 -7.89 11.62 1.11
N PRO A 167 -6.85 12.45 0.87
CA PRO A 167 -6.24 12.62 -0.44
C PRO A 167 -5.96 11.28 -1.10
N TRP A 168 -6.45 11.09 -2.32
CA TRP A 168 -6.41 9.81 -3.00
C TRP A 168 -5.99 9.96 -4.46
N LEU A 169 -4.88 9.34 -4.83
CA LEU A 169 -4.39 9.22 -6.20
C LEU A 169 -4.81 7.88 -6.81
N VAL A 170 -5.37 7.93 -8.00
CA VAL A 170 -5.57 6.77 -8.87
C VAL A 170 -4.75 6.95 -10.14
N VAL A 171 -3.94 5.94 -10.47
CA VAL A 171 -3.22 5.88 -11.75
C VAL A 171 -3.73 4.69 -12.55
N MET A 172 -4.14 4.93 -13.80
CA MET A 172 -4.73 3.92 -14.67
C MET A 172 -4.15 3.99 -16.08
N GLY A 173 -3.76 2.83 -16.62
CA GLY A 173 -3.40 2.68 -18.02
C GLY A 173 -4.63 2.72 -18.91
N GLU A 174 -4.57 3.43 -20.04
CA GLU A 174 -5.72 3.54 -20.97
C GLU A 174 -5.89 2.29 -21.85
N GLU A 175 -4.88 1.44 -21.93
CA GLU A 175 -4.90 0.16 -22.67
C GLU A 175 -4.78 -1.03 -21.72
N ASP A 176 -5.30 -0.90 -20.49
CA ASP A 176 -5.30 -1.99 -19.50
C ASP A 176 -6.15 -3.15 -20.02
N GLU A 177 -5.50 -4.31 -20.21
CA GLU A 177 -6.10 -5.52 -20.75
C GLU A 177 -6.70 -6.45 -19.66
N VAL A 178 -6.51 -6.08 -18.40
CA VAL A 178 -6.96 -6.87 -17.23
C VAL A 178 -8.18 -6.21 -16.57
N VAL A 179 -8.18 -4.90 -16.44
CA VAL A 179 -9.25 -4.10 -15.85
C VAL A 179 -9.74 -3.10 -16.90
N ASP A 180 -11.04 -3.06 -17.13
CA ASP A 180 -11.62 -2.07 -18.07
C ASP A 180 -11.33 -0.63 -17.59
N PRO A 181 -10.51 0.16 -18.32
CA PRO A 181 -10.19 1.52 -17.92
C PRO A 181 -11.40 2.41 -17.85
N GLN A 182 -12.38 2.23 -18.75
CA GLN A 182 -13.58 3.05 -18.78
C GLN A 182 -14.43 2.83 -17.53
N ALA A 183 -14.56 1.58 -17.07
CA ALA A 183 -15.25 1.27 -15.82
C ALA A 183 -14.61 1.97 -14.61
N VAL A 184 -13.27 2.05 -14.58
CA VAL A 184 -12.54 2.79 -13.54
C VAL A 184 -12.82 4.29 -13.62
N PHE A 185 -12.78 4.87 -14.82
CA PHE A 185 -13.03 6.31 -15.02
C PHE A 185 -14.45 6.71 -14.63
N ASP A 186 -15.43 5.91 -15.00
CA ASP A 186 -16.83 6.14 -14.66
C ASP A 186 -17.07 6.03 -13.15
N TRP A 187 -16.51 5.01 -12.51
CA TRP A 187 -16.59 4.81 -11.07
C TRP A 187 -15.98 5.99 -10.31
N ILE A 188 -14.78 6.45 -10.66
CA ILE A 188 -14.12 7.61 -10.06
C ILE A 188 -14.94 8.87 -10.27
N GLY A 189 -15.61 9.01 -11.43
CA GLY A 189 -16.50 10.12 -11.74
C GLY A 189 -17.63 10.29 -10.73
N GLY A 190 -18.08 9.21 -10.12
CA GLY A 190 -19.13 9.16 -9.10
C GLY A 190 -18.67 9.44 -7.67
N ILE A 191 -17.37 9.39 -7.37
CA ILE A 191 -16.83 9.53 -6.00
C ILE A 191 -16.74 10.99 -5.56
N ARG A 192 -17.08 11.24 -4.29
CA ARG A 192 -16.94 12.57 -3.66
C ARG A 192 -16.34 12.42 -2.23
N PRO A 193 -15.25 13.15 -1.88
CA PRO A 193 -14.46 14.01 -2.76
C PRO A 193 -13.82 13.19 -3.89
N ARG A 194 -13.62 13.81 -5.06
CA ARG A 194 -13.12 13.11 -6.23
C ARG A 194 -11.63 12.80 -6.07
N PRO A 195 -11.20 11.55 -6.29
CA PRO A 195 -9.79 11.21 -6.37
C PRO A 195 -9.05 11.97 -7.47
N GLU A 196 -7.78 12.26 -7.29
CA GLU A 196 -6.91 12.69 -8.38
C GLU A 196 -6.69 11.50 -9.32
N LEU A 197 -6.99 11.68 -10.61
CA LEU A 197 -6.86 10.64 -11.62
C LEU A 197 -5.75 10.98 -12.61
N VAL A 198 -4.75 10.12 -12.67
CA VAL A 198 -3.73 10.13 -13.72
C VAL A 198 -4.03 9.01 -14.72
N ARG A 199 -4.35 9.39 -15.95
CA ARG A 199 -4.54 8.47 -17.07
C ARG A 199 -3.23 8.36 -17.83
N MET A 200 -2.76 7.14 -18.08
CA MET A 200 -1.52 6.89 -18.81
C MET A 200 -1.84 6.32 -20.20
N PRO A 201 -1.68 7.11 -21.28
CA PRO A 201 -1.92 6.61 -22.62
C PRO A 201 -0.93 5.51 -23.00
N GLU A 202 -1.33 4.64 -23.94
CA GLU A 202 -0.51 3.54 -24.46
C GLU A 202 0.09 2.66 -23.35
N THR A 203 -0.69 2.41 -22.30
CA THR A 203 -0.21 1.72 -21.08
C THR A 203 -1.18 0.63 -20.67
N GLY A 204 -0.71 -0.62 -20.63
CA GLY A 204 -1.44 -1.79 -20.12
C GLY A 204 -1.31 -1.97 -18.62
N HIS A 205 -1.94 -3.04 -18.08
CA HIS A 205 -2.06 -3.32 -16.64
C HIS A 205 -0.73 -3.32 -15.89
N PHE A 206 0.32 -3.91 -16.47
CA PHE A 206 1.61 -4.08 -15.82
C PHE A 206 2.60 -2.94 -16.10
N PHE A 207 2.16 -1.87 -16.76
CA PHE A 207 3.00 -0.70 -17.07
C PHE A 207 4.31 -1.05 -17.79
N HIS A 208 4.29 -2.07 -18.64
CA HIS A 208 5.46 -2.48 -19.39
C HIS A 208 6.02 -1.31 -20.19
N ARG A 209 7.36 -1.07 -20.10
CA ARG A 209 8.08 0.04 -20.70
C ARG A 209 7.66 1.44 -20.24
N ARG A 210 6.68 1.55 -19.30
CA ARG A 210 6.15 2.82 -18.77
C ARG A 210 6.38 2.97 -17.27
N LEU A 211 7.19 2.08 -16.65
CA LEU A 211 7.46 2.09 -15.21
C LEU A 211 8.12 3.40 -14.73
N MET A 212 8.98 4.02 -15.56
CA MET A 212 9.61 5.29 -15.22
C MET A 212 8.61 6.46 -15.31
N ASP A 213 7.67 6.41 -16.27
CA ASP A 213 6.59 7.37 -16.38
C ASP A 213 5.63 7.26 -15.18
N LEU A 214 5.29 6.02 -14.78
CA LEU A 214 4.52 5.76 -13.56
C LEU A 214 5.19 6.38 -12.33
N ARG A 215 6.52 6.16 -12.17
CA ARG A 215 7.29 6.76 -11.07
C ARG A 215 7.19 8.29 -11.07
N GLY A 216 7.37 8.92 -12.22
CA GLY A 216 7.26 10.37 -12.36
C GLY A 216 5.87 10.89 -12.03
N ALA A 217 4.83 10.23 -12.55
CA ALA A 217 3.42 10.56 -12.31
C ALA A 217 3.06 10.49 -10.82
N VAL A 218 3.42 9.40 -10.13
CA VAL A 218 3.17 9.25 -8.69
C VAL A 218 3.87 10.35 -7.90
N LYS A 219 5.18 10.57 -8.12
CA LYS A 219 5.95 11.60 -7.40
C LYS A 219 5.40 13.01 -7.60
N HIS A 220 4.91 13.30 -8.81
CA HIS A 220 4.32 14.61 -9.11
C HIS A 220 2.99 14.80 -8.37
N ALA A 221 2.08 13.85 -8.50
CA ALA A 221 0.72 13.95 -7.98
C ALA A 221 0.68 14.02 -6.44
N ILE A 222 1.49 13.21 -5.74
CA ILE A 222 1.46 13.18 -4.28
C ILE A 222 2.14 14.37 -3.59
N ARG A 223 2.89 15.18 -4.35
CA ARG A 223 3.72 16.26 -3.79
C ARG A 223 2.96 17.22 -2.85
N PRO A 224 1.72 17.64 -3.12
CA PRO A 224 0.97 18.54 -2.24
C PRO A 224 0.57 17.92 -0.90
N TRP A 225 0.59 16.59 -0.78
CA TRP A 225 0.09 15.85 0.38
C TRP A 225 1.21 15.36 1.31
N LEU A 226 2.46 15.52 0.88
CA LEU A 226 3.61 15.01 1.63
C LEU A 226 3.66 15.62 3.04
N PRO A 227 3.84 14.79 4.09
CA PRO A 227 3.96 15.29 5.46
C PRO A 227 5.21 16.14 5.64
N PRO A 228 5.31 16.90 6.73
CA PRO A 228 6.49 17.70 7.03
C PRO A 228 7.77 16.86 7.07
N ALA A 229 8.91 17.53 6.91
CA ALA A 229 10.20 16.87 7.13
C ALA A 229 10.25 16.29 8.55
N ARG A 230 10.86 15.12 8.70
CA ARG A 230 11.13 14.54 10.00
C ARG A 230 12.16 15.40 10.70
N GLU A 231 11.86 15.80 11.93
CA GLU A 231 12.86 16.47 12.74
C GLU A 231 14.08 15.56 12.89
N THR A 232 15.25 16.07 12.52
CA THR A 232 16.50 15.38 12.84
C THR A 232 16.65 15.41 14.34
N GLU A 233 16.67 14.25 15.00
CA GLU A 233 17.14 14.20 16.38
C GLU A 233 18.51 14.91 16.40
N ALA A 234 18.53 16.09 17.00
CA ALA A 234 19.78 16.80 17.26
C ALA A 234 20.62 15.84 18.11
N GLY A 235 21.73 15.37 17.54
CA GLY A 235 22.58 14.38 18.17
C GLY A 235 22.91 14.77 19.61
N GLY A 236 22.46 13.92 20.54
CA GLY A 236 22.87 13.96 21.93
C GLY A 236 24.20 13.20 22.10
#